data_04684039e830e2c0af7f41b3b1f2befd
#
_entry.id   04684039e830e2c0af7f41b3b1f2befd
#
_cell.length_a   1.000
_cell.length_b   1.000
_cell.length_c   1.000
_cell.angle_alpha   90.00
_cell.angle_beta   90.00
_cell.angle_gamma   90.00
#
_symmetry.space_group_name_H-M   'P 1'
#
loop_
_entity.id
_entity.type
_entity.pdbx_description
1 polymer ?
#
loop_
_entity_poly.entity_id
_entity_poly.type
_entity_poly.pdbx_seq_one_letter_code
_entity_poly.pdbx_strand_id
1 'polypeptide(L)'
;MIKNIVFDFGGVIVDIDRDKAVQAFIKLGLTDADSRLDKYHQTGIFQELEEGKLSADEFRKQLGDLCGRELTMEETKQAWLGFFNEVDLRKLDYMLELRKSYHVYILSNTNPFVMSWACSPEFSSRKKPLNDYCDKLYLSYQVGHTKPAPEIFDFMIKDCNITLIPQHYYKIFFLST
;
A
#
# COMPACT_ATOMS: atom_id res chain seq x y z
N MET A 1 26.26 -10.76 4.96
CA MET A 1 26.10 -9.28 5.08
C MET A 1 24.76 -8.92 4.45
N ILE A 2 23.93 -8.12 5.14
CA ILE A 2 22.63 -7.66 4.62
C ILE A 2 22.89 -6.78 3.39
N LYS A 3 22.14 -6.99 2.31
CA LYS A 3 22.23 -6.19 1.08
C LYS A 3 20.91 -5.55 0.69
N ASN A 4 19.80 -6.11 1.15
CA ASN A 4 18.46 -5.71 0.77
C ASN A 4 17.65 -5.38 2.02
N ILE A 5 16.91 -4.28 1.98
CA ILE A 5 15.96 -3.85 3.02
C ILE A 5 14.59 -3.72 2.35
N VAL A 6 13.57 -4.30 2.99
CA VAL A 6 12.20 -4.26 2.49
C VAL A 6 11.34 -3.58 3.54
N PHE A 7 10.68 -2.50 3.14
CA PHE A 7 9.70 -1.80 3.97
C PHE A 7 8.27 -2.20 3.61
N ASP A 8 7.40 -2.21 4.59
CA ASP A 8 5.98 -2.05 4.33
C ASP A 8 5.66 -0.57 4.06
N PHE A 9 4.50 -0.30 3.44
CA PHE A 9 4.08 1.06 3.14
C PHE A 9 3.22 1.62 4.28
N GLY A 10 2.02 1.07 4.46
CA GLY A 10 1.08 1.52 5.48
C GLY A 10 1.49 1.13 6.90
N GLY A 11 1.45 2.07 7.83
CA GLY A 11 1.89 1.87 9.22
C GLY A 11 3.41 1.88 9.42
N VAL A 12 4.20 1.97 8.33
CA VAL A 12 5.66 2.05 8.38
C VAL A 12 6.15 3.34 7.72
N ILE A 13 5.98 3.49 6.41
CA ILE A 13 6.39 4.71 5.68
C ILE A 13 5.36 5.82 5.91
N VAL A 14 4.07 5.50 5.82
CA VAL A 14 2.96 6.41 6.06
C VAL A 14 2.11 5.92 7.23
N ASP A 15 1.70 6.84 8.10
CA ASP A 15 0.87 6.50 9.24
C ASP A 15 -0.57 6.25 8.78
N ILE A 16 -1.19 5.19 9.32
CA ILE A 16 -2.56 4.77 8.99
C ILE A 16 -3.53 5.29 10.05
N ASP A 17 -4.59 5.95 9.58
CA ASP A 17 -5.75 6.35 10.37
C ASP A 17 -7.00 5.65 9.82
N ARG A 18 -7.31 4.45 10.36
CA ARG A 18 -8.46 3.65 9.95
C ARG A 18 -9.78 4.41 10.15
N ASP A 19 -9.91 5.12 11.27
CA ASP A 19 -11.17 5.76 11.61
C ASP A 19 -11.51 6.90 10.62
N LYS A 20 -10.51 7.65 10.18
CA LYS A 20 -10.69 8.64 9.11
C LYS A 20 -11.13 8.00 7.81
N ALA A 21 -10.54 6.85 7.44
CA ALA A 21 -10.94 6.13 6.24
C ALA A 21 -12.40 5.64 6.35
N VAL A 22 -12.77 5.01 7.45
CA VAL A 22 -14.16 4.58 7.70
C VAL A 22 -15.11 5.75 7.54
N GLN A 23 -14.83 6.91 8.15
CA GLN A 23 -15.65 8.12 8.02
C GLN A 23 -15.71 8.64 6.58
N ALA A 24 -14.61 8.54 5.83
CA ALA A 24 -14.58 8.96 4.43
C ALA A 24 -15.49 8.06 3.55
N PHE A 25 -15.46 6.74 3.74
CA PHE A 25 -16.34 5.82 3.04
C PHE A 25 -17.81 5.94 3.48
N ILE A 26 -18.09 6.19 4.76
CA ILE A 26 -19.45 6.49 5.24
C ILE A 26 -20.00 7.75 4.55
N LYS A 27 -19.19 8.79 4.38
CA LYS A 27 -19.59 10.01 3.66
C LYS A 27 -19.91 9.78 2.19
N LEU A 28 -19.33 8.76 1.56
CA LEU A 28 -19.68 8.34 0.20
C LEU A 28 -21.04 7.64 0.13
N GLY A 29 -21.55 7.11 1.26
CA GLY A 29 -22.79 6.36 1.36
C GLY A 29 -22.60 4.90 1.81
N LEU A 30 -21.35 4.43 2.03
CA LEU A 30 -21.09 3.07 2.49
C LEU A 30 -21.34 2.96 4.00
N THR A 31 -22.57 2.68 4.40
CA THR A 31 -23.01 2.71 5.81
C THR A 31 -22.37 1.62 6.68
N ASP A 32 -21.94 0.52 6.09
CA ASP A 32 -21.28 -0.61 6.75
C ASP A 32 -19.74 -0.60 6.59
N ALA A 33 -19.16 0.57 6.27
CA ALA A 33 -17.73 0.74 6.06
C ALA A 33 -16.87 0.22 7.23
N ASP A 34 -17.33 0.39 8.47
CA ASP A 34 -16.62 -0.06 9.66
C ASP A 34 -16.40 -1.59 9.70
N SER A 35 -17.37 -2.36 9.20
CA SER A 35 -17.27 -3.82 9.13
C SER A 35 -16.44 -4.32 7.93
N ARG A 36 -16.24 -3.50 6.89
CA ARG A 36 -15.52 -3.87 5.67
C ARG A 36 -14.07 -3.48 5.70
N LEU A 37 -13.74 -2.39 6.39
CA LEU A 37 -12.40 -1.82 6.45
C LEU A 37 -11.71 -2.24 7.75
N ASP A 38 -10.67 -3.02 7.63
CA ASP A 38 -9.77 -3.35 8.72
C ASP A 38 -8.41 -2.64 8.52
N LYS A 39 -7.63 -2.53 9.59
CA LYS A 39 -6.31 -1.89 9.52
C LYS A 39 -5.32 -2.69 8.67
N TYR A 40 -5.47 -4.01 8.63
CA TYR A 40 -4.50 -4.93 8.04
C TYR A 40 -5.09 -5.86 6.99
N HIS A 41 -6.40 -6.17 7.06
CA HIS A 41 -7.06 -7.12 6.18
C HIS A 41 -8.40 -6.58 5.71
N GLN A 42 -8.50 -6.36 4.41
CA GLN A 42 -9.75 -5.95 3.79
C GLN A 42 -10.63 -7.17 3.49
N THR A 43 -11.93 -6.95 3.31
CA THR A 43 -12.91 -7.99 2.94
C THR A 43 -13.73 -7.60 1.71
N GLY A 44 -14.28 -8.59 1.01
CA GLY A 44 -15.14 -8.37 -0.17
C GLY A 44 -14.39 -7.62 -1.27
N ILE A 45 -15.08 -6.65 -1.90
CA ILE A 45 -14.52 -5.89 -3.03
C ILE A 45 -13.21 -5.16 -2.69
N PHE A 46 -13.00 -4.79 -1.43
CA PHE A 46 -11.77 -4.14 -0.96
C PHE A 46 -10.58 -5.09 -1.03
N GLN A 47 -10.77 -6.34 -0.58
CA GLN A 47 -9.76 -7.40 -0.70
C GLN A 47 -9.51 -7.75 -2.18
N GLU A 48 -10.56 -7.89 -2.96
CA GLU A 48 -10.46 -8.22 -4.40
C GLU A 48 -9.68 -7.15 -5.18
N LEU A 49 -9.83 -5.87 -4.80
CA LEU A 49 -9.04 -4.77 -5.36
C LEU A 49 -7.55 -4.90 -4.99
N GLU A 50 -7.24 -5.18 -3.73
CA GLU A 50 -5.84 -5.36 -3.27
C GLU A 50 -5.18 -6.63 -3.81
N GLU A 51 -5.97 -7.63 -4.17
CA GLU A 51 -5.51 -8.85 -4.84
C GLU A 51 -5.45 -8.70 -6.38
N GLY A 52 -5.81 -7.54 -6.91
CA GLY A 52 -5.82 -7.28 -8.35
C GLY A 52 -6.90 -8.03 -9.14
N LYS A 53 -7.90 -8.58 -8.44
CA LYS A 53 -9.06 -9.27 -9.04
C LYS A 53 -10.08 -8.29 -9.63
N LEU A 54 -10.10 -7.07 -9.11
CA LEU A 54 -10.89 -5.95 -9.62
C LEU A 54 -9.96 -4.84 -10.13
N SER A 55 -10.30 -4.27 -11.26
CA SER A 55 -9.73 -3.01 -11.71
C SER A 55 -10.27 -1.84 -10.86
N ALA A 56 -9.61 -0.69 -10.92
CA ALA A 56 -10.06 0.50 -10.22
C ALA A 56 -11.49 0.93 -10.66
N ASP A 57 -11.83 0.81 -11.95
CA ASP A 57 -13.16 1.17 -12.45
C ASP A 57 -14.24 0.18 -12.02
N GLU A 58 -13.95 -1.13 -12.02
CA GLU A 58 -14.88 -2.15 -11.51
C GLU A 58 -15.13 -1.97 -10.02
N PHE A 59 -14.08 -1.73 -9.23
CA PHE A 59 -14.23 -1.41 -7.80
C PHE A 59 -15.09 -0.18 -7.58
N ARG A 60 -14.82 0.92 -8.31
CA ARG A 60 -15.60 2.16 -8.22
C ARG A 60 -17.09 1.93 -8.50
N LYS A 61 -17.40 1.14 -9.54
CA LYS A 61 -18.80 0.80 -9.88
C LYS A 61 -19.47 -0.01 -8.78
N GLN A 62 -18.83 -1.09 -8.32
CA GLN A 62 -19.38 -1.92 -7.25
C GLN A 62 -19.51 -1.14 -5.92
N LEU A 63 -18.56 -0.26 -5.61
CA LEU A 63 -18.68 0.64 -4.47
C LEU A 63 -19.86 1.60 -4.63
N GLY A 64 -20.07 2.14 -5.85
CA GLY A 64 -21.22 2.98 -6.17
C GLY A 64 -22.54 2.26 -5.96
N ASP A 65 -22.65 1.00 -6.37
CA ASP A 65 -23.83 0.16 -6.13
C ASP A 65 -24.11 -0.01 -4.63
N LEU A 66 -23.07 -0.25 -3.82
CA LEU A 66 -23.16 -0.34 -2.37
C LEU A 66 -23.57 0.99 -1.71
N CYS A 67 -23.13 2.10 -2.29
CA CYS A 67 -23.46 3.46 -1.82
C CYS A 67 -24.84 3.97 -2.33
N GLY A 68 -25.48 3.25 -3.26
CA GLY A 68 -26.75 3.64 -3.89
C GLY A 68 -26.62 4.85 -4.83
N ARG A 69 -25.42 5.16 -5.35
CA ARG A 69 -25.16 6.26 -6.28
C ARG A 69 -23.93 6.02 -7.13
N GLU A 70 -23.86 6.68 -8.26
CA GLU A 70 -22.61 6.72 -9.02
C GLU A 70 -21.52 7.50 -8.26
N LEU A 71 -20.30 6.96 -8.30
CA LEU A 71 -19.11 7.58 -7.75
C LEU A 71 -18.12 7.93 -8.87
N THR A 72 -17.40 9.02 -8.69
CA THR A 72 -16.26 9.36 -9.55
C THR A 72 -14.98 8.65 -9.09
N MET A 73 -14.00 8.55 -9.97
CA MET A 73 -12.67 8.03 -9.63
C MET A 73 -12.01 8.88 -8.52
N GLU A 74 -12.22 10.20 -8.57
CA GLU A 74 -11.63 11.11 -7.59
C GLU A 74 -12.29 10.96 -6.21
N GLU A 75 -13.62 10.87 -6.11
CA GLU A 75 -14.31 10.62 -4.84
C GLU A 75 -13.82 9.31 -4.21
N THR A 76 -13.70 8.25 -5.02
CA THR A 76 -13.19 6.94 -4.57
C THR A 76 -11.75 7.04 -4.09
N LYS A 77 -10.88 7.73 -4.84
CA LYS A 77 -9.49 7.99 -4.45
C LYS A 77 -9.41 8.75 -3.12
N GLN A 78 -10.18 9.82 -2.96
CA GLN A 78 -10.18 10.62 -1.74
C GLN A 78 -10.64 9.82 -0.52
N ALA A 79 -11.60 8.90 -0.66
CA ALA A 79 -12.00 8.01 0.42
C ALA A 79 -10.84 7.07 0.84
N TRP A 80 -10.12 6.49 -0.12
CA TRP A 80 -8.92 5.69 0.16
C TRP A 80 -7.80 6.51 0.80
N LEU A 81 -7.60 7.76 0.40
CA LEU A 81 -6.59 8.63 0.99
C LEU A 81 -6.95 9.05 2.42
N GLY A 82 -8.18 8.86 2.85
CA GLY A 82 -8.58 9.00 4.25
C GLY A 82 -7.81 8.10 5.23
N PHE A 83 -7.19 7.00 4.75
CA PHE A 83 -6.32 6.16 5.56
C PHE A 83 -5.03 6.85 6.00
N PHE A 84 -4.58 7.90 5.33
CA PHE A 84 -3.23 8.41 5.47
C PHE A 84 -3.21 9.82 6.06
N ASN A 85 -2.23 10.02 6.95
CA ASN A 85 -1.86 11.34 7.44
C ASN A 85 -0.74 11.92 6.56
N GLU A 86 -0.26 13.11 6.93
CA GLU A 86 0.89 13.73 6.28
C GLU A 86 2.13 12.81 6.39
N VAL A 87 2.89 12.75 5.29
CA VAL A 87 4.08 11.90 5.21
C VAL A 87 5.22 12.50 6.03
N ASP A 88 5.76 11.75 6.99
CA ASP A 88 6.92 12.18 7.77
C ASP A 88 8.19 12.15 6.89
N LEU A 89 8.69 13.34 6.58
CA LEU A 89 9.88 13.49 5.73
C LEU A 89 11.13 12.84 6.31
N ARG A 90 11.22 12.65 7.63
CA ARG A 90 12.37 11.99 8.28
C ARG A 90 12.44 10.52 7.89
N LYS A 91 11.29 9.85 7.72
CA LYS A 91 11.23 8.47 7.23
C LYS A 91 11.75 8.37 5.80
N LEU A 92 11.39 9.33 4.95
CA LEU A 92 11.87 9.41 3.56
C LEU A 92 13.38 9.69 3.49
N ASP A 93 13.89 10.60 4.32
CA ASP A 93 15.33 10.88 4.43
C ASP A 93 16.11 9.64 4.87
N TYR A 94 15.57 8.88 5.82
CA TYR A 94 16.17 7.63 6.28
C TYR A 94 16.23 6.57 5.17
N MET A 95 15.18 6.46 4.35
CA MET A 95 15.19 5.57 3.19
C MET A 95 16.29 5.95 2.20
N LEU A 96 16.47 7.25 1.90
CA LEU A 96 17.53 7.73 1.02
C LEU A 96 18.94 7.46 1.61
N GLU A 97 19.10 7.57 2.92
CA GLU A 97 20.37 7.25 3.59
C GLU A 97 20.69 5.75 3.46
N LEU A 98 19.70 4.88 3.69
CA LEU A 98 19.84 3.44 3.53
C LEU A 98 20.22 3.05 2.09
N ARG A 99 19.66 3.73 1.09
CA ARG A 99 19.96 3.47 -0.33
C ARG A 99 21.42 3.71 -0.72
N LYS A 100 22.20 4.40 0.10
CA LYS A 100 23.65 4.55 -0.13
C LYS A 100 24.43 3.25 0.07
N SER A 101 23.88 2.31 0.83
CA SER A 101 24.57 1.07 1.23
C SER A 101 23.76 -0.20 0.95
N TYR A 102 22.46 -0.09 0.72
CA TYR A 102 21.51 -1.19 0.56
C TYR A 102 20.59 -0.95 -0.62
N HIS A 103 20.09 -2.04 -1.20
CA HIS A 103 18.90 -1.96 -2.03
C HIS A 103 17.68 -1.80 -1.13
N VAL A 104 16.84 -0.82 -1.42
CA VAL A 104 15.64 -0.51 -0.64
C VAL A 104 14.40 -0.79 -1.48
N TYR A 105 13.56 -1.70 -1.00
CA TYR A 105 12.34 -2.14 -1.64
C TYR A 105 11.14 -1.84 -0.77
N ILE A 106 9.96 -1.77 -1.38
CA ILE A 106 8.68 -1.68 -0.68
C ILE A 106 7.83 -2.88 -1.08
N LEU A 107 7.27 -3.59 -0.10
CA LEU A 107 6.34 -4.70 -0.29
C LEU A 107 5.04 -4.39 0.45
N SER A 108 3.96 -4.10 -0.28
CA SER A 108 2.73 -3.58 0.30
C SER A 108 1.47 -4.29 -0.19
N ASN A 109 0.55 -4.57 0.74
CA ASN A 109 -0.85 -4.78 0.41
C ASN A 109 -1.45 -3.40 0.14
N THR A 110 -1.93 -3.17 -1.09
CA THR A 110 -2.35 -1.85 -1.54
C THR A 110 -3.19 -1.94 -2.81
N ASN A 111 -3.59 -0.80 -3.34
CA ASN A 111 -4.48 -0.73 -4.48
C ASN A 111 -4.12 0.45 -5.43
N PRO A 112 -4.70 0.48 -6.65
CA PRO A 112 -4.41 1.51 -7.64
C PRO A 112 -4.70 2.95 -7.18
N PHE A 113 -5.73 3.17 -6.34
CA PHE A 113 -6.09 4.52 -5.87
C PHE A 113 -5.00 5.09 -4.97
N VAL A 114 -4.55 4.29 -3.99
CA VAL A 114 -3.46 4.69 -3.08
C VAL A 114 -2.17 4.91 -3.85
N MET A 115 -1.81 4.00 -4.76
CA MET A 115 -0.57 4.12 -5.52
C MET A 115 -0.60 5.24 -6.56
N SER A 116 -1.76 5.62 -7.09
CA SER A 116 -1.87 6.81 -7.94
C SER A 116 -1.46 8.10 -7.23
N TRP A 117 -1.69 8.20 -5.92
CA TRP A 117 -1.20 9.28 -5.08
C TRP A 117 0.27 9.08 -4.69
N ALA A 118 0.62 7.91 -4.14
CA ALA A 118 1.96 7.67 -3.63
C ALA A 118 3.04 7.80 -4.72
N CYS A 119 2.73 7.41 -5.96
CA CYS A 119 3.62 7.52 -7.12
C CYS A 119 3.47 8.85 -7.88
N SER A 120 2.89 9.86 -7.26
CA SER A 120 2.74 11.21 -7.84
C SER A 120 3.52 12.27 -7.04
N PRO A 121 3.73 13.48 -7.59
CA PRO A 121 4.31 14.60 -6.85
C PRO A 121 3.52 15.03 -5.62
N GLU A 122 2.27 14.60 -5.49
CA GLU A 122 1.39 14.91 -4.36
C GLU A 122 1.70 14.08 -3.11
N PHE A 123 2.53 13.04 -3.23
CA PHE A 123 2.88 12.12 -2.14
C PHE A 123 3.52 12.83 -0.95
N SER A 124 4.38 13.81 -1.20
CA SER A 124 5.10 14.51 -0.13
C SER A 124 5.15 16.02 -0.36
N SER A 125 5.34 16.78 0.70
CA SER A 125 5.54 18.23 0.62
C SER A 125 6.77 18.63 -0.21
N ARG A 126 7.69 17.70 -0.48
CA ARG A 126 8.84 17.89 -1.38
C ARG A 126 8.48 17.75 -2.86
N LYS A 127 7.23 17.45 -3.20
CA LYS A 127 6.76 17.21 -4.57
C LYS A 127 7.52 16.09 -5.29
N LYS A 128 7.90 15.06 -4.53
CA LYS A 128 8.58 13.86 -5.05
C LYS A 128 7.72 12.63 -4.79
N PRO A 129 7.57 11.74 -5.80
CA PRO A 129 6.83 10.49 -5.67
C PRO A 129 7.60 9.48 -4.80
N LEU A 130 6.88 8.49 -4.28
CA LEU A 130 7.46 7.40 -3.49
C LEU A 130 8.59 6.65 -4.23
N ASN A 131 8.48 6.55 -5.56
CA ASN A 131 9.48 5.91 -6.43
C ASN A 131 10.89 6.51 -6.29
N ASP A 132 11.00 7.80 -5.93
CA ASP A 132 12.29 8.47 -5.76
C ASP A 132 13.04 7.98 -4.51
N TYR A 133 12.35 7.32 -3.57
CA TYR A 133 12.87 6.91 -2.27
C TYR A 133 13.20 5.42 -2.15
N CYS A 134 12.87 4.60 -3.16
CA CYS A 134 13.17 3.17 -3.18
C CYS A 134 13.67 2.72 -4.55
N ASP A 135 14.19 1.50 -4.63
CA ASP A 135 14.68 0.93 -5.88
C ASP A 135 13.56 0.25 -6.66
N LYS A 136 12.59 -0.38 -5.95
CA LYS A 136 11.42 -0.99 -6.57
C LYS A 136 10.26 -1.14 -5.59
N LEU A 137 9.04 -1.08 -6.13
CA LEU A 137 7.78 -1.35 -5.44
C LEU A 137 7.25 -2.72 -5.83
N TYR A 138 6.83 -3.50 -4.83
CA TYR A 138 6.09 -4.76 -4.99
C TYR A 138 4.71 -4.57 -4.40
N LEU A 139 3.71 -4.49 -5.26
CA LEU A 139 2.36 -4.05 -4.92
C LEU A 139 1.40 -5.23 -5.12
N SER A 140 0.64 -5.58 -4.10
CA SER A 140 -0.21 -6.77 -4.10
C SER A 140 -1.13 -6.87 -5.32
N TYR A 141 -1.79 -5.77 -5.68
CA TYR A 141 -2.71 -5.74 -6.83
C TYR A 141 -2.02 -5.97 -8.19
N GLN A 142 -0.70 -5.75 -8.29
CA GLN A 142 0.08 -6.03 -9.50
C GLN A 142 0.63 -7.45 -9.50
N VAL A 143 0.96 -7.98 -8.32
CA VAL A 143 1.46 -9.35 -8.14
C VAL A 143 0.33 -10.37 -8.17
N GLY A 144 -0.90 -9.97 -7.80
CA GLY A 144 -2.06 -10.84 -7.71
C GLY A 144 -2.19 -11.59 -6.37
N HIS A 145 -1.34 -11.27 -5.39
CA HIS A 145 -1.30 -11.89 -4.07
C HIS A 145 -1.05 -10.86 -2.98
N THR A 146 -1.72 -11.01 -1.84
CA THR A 146 -1.52 -10.17 -0.65
C THR A 146 -0.68 -10.88 0.42
N LYS A 147 0.06 -10.12 1.22
CA LYS A 147 0.66 -10.63 2.45
C LYS A 147 -0.48 -11.12 3.39
N PRO A 148 -0.36 -12.26 4.08
CA PRO A 148 0.86 -13.06 4.30
C PRO A 148 1.05 -14.22 3.31
N ALA A 149 0.35 -14.27 2.16
CA ALA A 149 0.53 -15.35 1.20
C ALA A 149 2.00 -15.45 0.74
N PRO A 150 2.59 -16.66 0.71
CA PRO A 150 4.00 -16.83 0.34
C PRO A 150 4.32 -16.36 -1.07
N GLU A 151 3.35 -16.41 -1.97
CA GLU A 151 3.50 -16.10 -3.40
C GLU A 151 4.00 -14.65 -3.62
N ILE A 152 3.55 -13.67 -2.82
CA ILE A 152 4.01 -12.29 -2.96
C ILE A 152 5.49 -12.12 -2.57
N PHE A 153 5.95 -12.89 -1.56
CA PHE A 153 7.35 -12.89 -1.15
C PHE A 153 8.22 -13.61 -2.16
N ASP A 154 7.77 -14.78 -2.66
CA ASP A 154 8.48 -15.56 -3.68
C ASP A 154 8.64 -14.75 -4.97
N PHE A 155 7.59 -14.01 -5.37
CA PHE A 155 7.66 -13.12 -6.52
C PHE A 155 8.77 -12.06 -6.34
N MET A 156 8.78 -11.37 -5.20
CA MET A 156 9.78 -10.34 -4.89
C MET A 156 11.20 -10.93 -4.85
N ILE A 157 11.39 -12.05 -4.15
CA ILE A 157 12.69 -12.71 -3.98
C ILE A 157 13.27 -13.12 -5.33
N LYS A 158 12.44 -13.71 -6.19
CA LYS A 158 12.83 -14.14 -7.54
C LYS A 158 13.20 -12.94 -8.41
N ASP A 159 12.40 -11.90 -8.38
CA ASP A 159 12.59 -10.70 -9.21
C ASP A 159 13.84 -9.90 -8.79
N CYS A 160 14.13 -9.82 -7.49
CA CYS A 160 15.34 -9.18 -6.97
C CYS A 160 16.61 -10.04 -7.12
N ASN A 161 16.52 -11.27 -7.65
CA ASN A 161 17.62 -12.24 -7.67
C ASN A 161 18.25 -12.46 -6.29
N ILE A 162 17.44 -12.44 -5.23
CA ILE A 162 17.89 -12.69 -3.87
C ILE A 162 18.11 -14.19 -3.70
N THR A 163 19.37 -14.60 -3.49
CA THR A 163 19.66 -15.98 -3.14
C THR A 163 19.36 -16.20 -1.67
N LEU A 164 18.37 -17.02 -1.38
CA LEU A 164 18.07 -17.47 -0.01
C LEU A 164 19.18 -18.41 0.46
N ILE A 165 20.04 -17.95 1.36
CA ILE A 165 21.02 -18.81 2.00
C ILE A 165 20.31 -19.47 3.20
N PRO A 166 20.24 -20.83 3.29
CA PRO A 166 19.43 -21.53 4.29
C PRO A 166 19.74 -21.24 5.76
N GLN A 167 20.86 -20.56 6.04
CA GLN A 167 21.33 -20.29 7.42
C GLN A 167 21.19 -18.83 7.87
N HIS A 168 20.63 -17.94 7.04
CA HIS A 168 20.43 -16.55 7.43
C HIS A 168 18.95 -16.24 7.42
N TYR A 169 18.37 -16.04 8.60
CA TYR A 169 17.04 -15.48 8.78
C TYR A 169 17.01 -14.09 8.15
N TYR A 170 16.22 -13.90 7.08
CA TYR A 170 15.91 -12.58 6.57
C TYR A 170 15.02 -11.89 7.60
N LYS A 171 15.56 -10.90 8.30
CA LYS A 171 14.72 -10.00 9.07
C LYS A 171 14.07 -9.03 8.09
N ILE A 172 12.89 -9.37 7.60
CA ILE A 172 11.96 -8.38 7.10
C ILE A 172 11.52 -7.62 8.35
N PHE A 173 12.03 -6.41 8.54
CA PHE A 173 11.63 -5.58 9.66
C PHE A 173 10.27 -4.98 9.35
N PHE A 174 9.21 -5.59 9.83
CA PHE A 174 7.97 -4.88 10.03
C PHE A 174 8.14 -4.02 11.28
N LEU A 175 8.52 -2.77 11.09
CA LEU A 175 8.46 -1.78 12.15
C LEU A 175 6.99 -1.34 12.26
N SER A 176 6.19 -2.13 12.99
CA SER A 176 4.91 -1.65 13.51
C SER A 176 5.21 -0.89 14.81
N THR A 177 4.90 0.37 14.86
CA THR A 177 4.78 1.14 16.11
C THR A 177 3.43 0.86 16.75
#